data_63ca39153899129a594430ee1d32e1cf
#
_entry.id   63ca39153899129a594430ee1d32e1cf
#
_cell.length_a   1.000
_cell.length_b   1.000
_cell.length_c   1.000
_cell.angle_alpha   90.00
_cell.angle_beta   90.00
_cell.angle_gamma   90.00
#
_symmetry.space_group_name_H-M   'P 1'
#
loop_
_entity.id
_entity.type
_entity.pdbx_description
1 polymer ?
#
loop_
_entity_poly.entity_id
_entity_poly.type
_entity_poly.pdbx_seq_one_letter_code
_entity_poly.pdbx_strand_id
1 'polypeptide(L)'
;MVVSKLINAKQEEQKTRFADQPADEVTHYFLVGYFVVGCALSVFYKTWLIGLGVGGLNLLAYYSTRLLLPKSRLYQFVLSACFGIFMAQFIYQMHGLFEMHFFAFIGSALLITHKDWRLQLPIATVVVVHHAVFGYLQYKGIGEIYFTQVDYM
;
A
#
# COMPACT_ATOMS: atom_id res chain seq x y z
N MET A 1 12.55 41.12 -7.43
CA MET A 1 13.78 40.31 -7.27
C MET A 1 13.94 39.67 -5.89
N VAL A 2 13.73 40.38 -4.77
CA VAL A 2 13.82 39.81 -3.39
C VAL A 2 12.68 38.83 -3.11
N VAL A 3 11.44 39.14 -3.46
CA VAL A 3 10.26 38.30 -3.23
C VAL A 3 10.35 36.96 -3.95
N SER A 4 10.84 36.94 -5.19
CA SER A 4 11.04 35.68 -5.95
C SER A 4 12.11 34.78 -5.32
N LYS A 5 13.18 35.36 -4.79
CA LYS A 5 14.21 34.60 -4.07
C LYS A 5 13.68 34.00 -2.75
N LEU A 6 12.82 34.72 -2.03
CA LEU A 6 12.19 34.23 -0.80
C LEU A 6 11.17 33.10 -1.07
N ILE A 7 10.41 33.21 -2.17
CA ILE A 7 9.48 32.17 -2.59
C ILE A 7 10.26 30.91 -3.00
N ASN A 8 11.32 31.06 -3.78
CA ASN A 8 12.15 29.91 -4.17
C ASN A 8 12.87 29.27 -2.97
N ALA A 9 13.40 30.06 -2.02
CA ALA A 9 14.01 29.54 -0.80
C ALA A 9 13.02 28.75 0.06
N LYS A 10 11.79 29.27 0.24
CA LYS A 10 10.72 28.55 0.93
C LYS A 10 10.30 27.26 0.21
N GLN A 11 10.28 27.29 -1.13
CA GLN A 11 9.96 26.09 -1.91
C GLN A 11 11.06 25.03 -1.83
N GLU A 12 12.32 25.43 -1.81
CA GLU A 12 13.46 24.49 -1.63
C GLU A 12 13.52 23.97 -0.20
N GLU A 13 13.28 24.79 0.82
CA GLU A 13 13.18 24.37 2.23
C GLU A 13 12.01 23.40 2.43
N GLN A 14 10.88 23.64 1.77
CA GLN A 14 9.73 22.76 1.81
C GLN A 14 9.99 21.42 1.08
N LYS A 15 10.74 21.47 -0.03
CA LYS A 15 11.16 20.30 -0.80
C LYS A 15 12.10 19.39 0.00
N THR A 16 13.12 19.97 0.66
CA THR A 16 14.04 19.24 1.52
C THR A 16 13.32 18.66 2.75
N ARG A 17 12.39 19.42 3.33
CA ARG A 17 11.61 18.98 4.49
C ARG A 17 10.72 17.75 4.20
N PHE A 18 10.28 17.54 2.94
CA PHE A 18 9.45 16.39 2.55
C PHE A 18 10.25 15.23 1.95
N ALA A 19 11.43 15.48 1.38
CA ALA A 19 12.23 14.45 0.71
C ALA A 19 13.10 13.60 1.66
N ASP A 20 13.44 14.13 2.85
CA ASP A 20 14.42 13.55 3.77
C ASP A 20 13.81 13.17 5.14
N GLN A 21 12.52 12.80 5.20
CA GLN A 21 11.94 12.33 6.46
C GLN A 21 12.35 10.88 6.71
N PRO A 22 12.88 10.55 7.89
CA PRO A 22 13.18 9.16 8.26
C PRO A 22 11.99 8.20 8.08
N ALA A 23 10.76 8.74 8.21
CA ALA A 23 9.53 8.01 7.96
C ALA A 23 9.40 7.53 6.51
N ASP A 24 9.79 8.34 5.52
CA ASP A 24 9.73 7.97 4.10
C ASP A 24 10.71 6.84 3.78
N GLU A 25 11.88 6.85 4.39
CA GLU A 25 12.89 5.81 4.19
C GLU A 25 12.41 4.47 4.77
N VAL A 26 11.94 4.48 6.01
CA VAL A 26 11.41 3.28 6.66
C VAL A 26 10.25 2.68 5.89
N THR A 27 9.25 3.49 5.54
CA THR A 27 8.06 3.01 4.80
C THR A 27 8.41 2.53 3.40
N HIS A 28 9.42 3.11 2.75
CA HIS A 28 9.94 2.65 1.46
C HIS A 28 10.53 1.22 1.58
N TYR A 29 11.38 0.95 2.58
CA TYR A 29 11.94 -0.39 2.79
C TYR A 29 10.84 -1.42 3.08
N PHE A 30 9.83 -1.05 3.85
CA PHE A 30 8.69 -1.93 4.11
C PHE A 30 7.86 -2.19 2.85
N LEU A 31 7.66 -1.18 1.99
CA LEU A 31 6.97 -1.37 0.71
C LEU A 31 7.69 -2.39 -0.18
N VAL A 32 9.02 -2.26 -0.28
CA VAL A 32 9.85 -3.24 -1.01
C VAL A 32 9.78 -4.61 -0.33
N GLY A 33 9.82 -4.66 1.01
CA GLY A 33 9.65 -5.88 1.79
C GLY A 33 8.33 -6.58 1.49
N TYR A 34 7.22 -5.84 1.40
CA TYR A 34 5.91 -6.40 1.03
C TYR A 34 5.95 -7.01 -0.38
N PHE A 35 6.58 -6.34 -1.33
CA PHE A 35 6.75 -6.90 -2.67
C PHE A 35 7.54 -8.22 -2.65
N VAL A 36 8.65 -8.26 -1.89
CA VAL A 36 9.45 -9.49 -1.73
C VAL A 36 8.64 -10.61 -1.09
N VAL A 37 7.83 -10.31 -0.07
CA VAL A 37 6.90 -11.28 0.55
C VAL A 37 5.89 -11.79 -0.49
N GLY A 38 5.29 -10.91 -1.30
CA GLY A 38 4.37 -11.31 -2.37
C GLY A 38 5.01 -12.23 -3.41
N CYS A 39 6.27 -11.96 -3.79
CA CYS A 39 7.03 -12.83 -4.68
C CYS A 39 7.35 -14.18 -4.02
N ALA A 40 7.73 -14.19 -2.74
CA ALA A 40 7.98 -15.42 -2.00
C ALA A 40 6.72 -16.29 -1.91
N LEU A 41 5.57 -15.70 -1.59
CA LEU A 41 4.28 -16.40 -1.59
C LEU A 41 3.96 -16.98 -2.98
N SER A 42 4.33 -16.31 -4.06
CA SER A 42 4.11 -16.80 -5.43
C SER A 42 4.88 -18.08 -5.73
N VAL A 43 6.06 -18.27 -5.12
CA VAL A 43 6.83 -19.52 -5.24
C VAL A 43 6.04 -20.69 -4.65
N PHE A 44 5.46 -20.52 -3.47
CA PHE A 44 4.76 -21.60 -2.75
C PHE A 44 3.36 -21.88 -3.32
N TYR A 45 2.63 -20.83 -3.72
CA TYR A 45 1.22 -20.92 -4.14
C TYR A 45 1.02 -20.82 -5.65
N LYS A 46 2.12 -20.74 -6.44
CA LYS A 46 2.10 -20.63 -7.92
C LYS A 46 1.29 -19.43 -8.44
N THR A 47 1.25 -18.34 -7.67
CA THR A 47 0.47 -17.13 -7.97
C THR A 47 1.32 -16.01 -8.60
N TRP A 48 2.21 -16.36 -9.53
CA TRP A 48 3.18 -15.44 -10.13
C TRP A 48 2.55 -14.23 -10.81
N LEU A 49 1.41 -14.43 -11.48
CA LEU A 49 0.70 -13.33 -12.13
C LEU A 49 0.23 -12.28 -11.09
N ILE A 50 -0.20 -12.73 -9.93
CA ILE A 50 -0.64 -11.86 -8.84
C ILE A 50 0.56 -11.22 -8.15
N GLY A 51 1.58 -12.01 -7.76
CA GLY A 51 2.76 -11.50 -7.07
C GLY A 51 3.52 -10.46 -7.87
N LEU A 52 3.83 -10.76 -9.13
CA LEU A 52 4.56 -9.84 -10.00
C LEU A 52 3.65 -8.78 -10.62
N GLY A 53 2.44 -9.14 -11.06
CA GLY A 53 1.52 -8.22 -11.72
C GLY A 53 1.00 -7.16 -10.74
N VAL A 54 0.27 -7.58 -9.71
CA VAL A 54 -0.29 -6.63 -8.72
C VAL A 54 0.82 -5.98 -7.91
N GLY A 55 1.80 -6.74 -7.41
CA GLY A 55 2.92 -6.19 -6.66
C GLY A 55 3.78 -5.23 -7.48
N GLY A 56 4.08 -5.56 -8.74
CA GLY A 56 4.82 -4.68 -9.65
C GLY A 56 4.06 -3.40 -9.98
N LEU A 57 2.75 -3.49 -10.24
CA LEU A 57 1.91 -2.30 -10.46
C LEU A 57 1.84 -1.40 -9.22
N ASN A 58 1.80 -1.98 -8.03
CA ASN A 58 1.87 -1.23 -6.78
C ASN A 58 3.17 -0.43 -6.66
N LEU A 59 4.32 -1.07 -6.89
CA LEU A 59 5.61 -0.38 -6.89
C LEU A 59 5.66 0.69 -7.97
N LEU A 60 5.19 0.38 -9.17
CA LEU A 60 5.15 1.34 -10.28
C LEU A 60 4.31 2.57 -9.93
N ALA A 61 3.13 2.40 -9.33
CA ALA A 61 2.26 3.49 -8.90
C ALA A 61 2.96 4.38 -7.86
N TYR A 62 3.60 3.79 -6.87
CA TYR A 62 4.34 4.54 -5.85
C TYR A 62 5.52 5.31 -6.45
N TYR A 63 6.41 4.63 -7.20
CA TYR A 63 7.61 5.27 -7.75
C TYR A 63 7.27 6.31 -8.81
N SER A 64 6.31 6.04 -9.70
CA SER A 64 5.88 7.02 -10.69
C SER A 64 5.33 8.29 -10.02
N THR A 65 4.51 8.14 -8.98
CA THR A 65 3.98 9.31 -8.26
C THR A 65 5.09 10.09 -7.55
N ARG A 66 6.04 9.38 -6.92
CA ARG A 66 7.17 9.99 -6.24
C ARG A 66 8.12 10.73 -7.20
N LEU A 67 8.34 10.17 -8.40
CA LEU A 67 9.22 10.76 -9.43
C LEU A 67 8.56 11.90 -10.21
N LEU A 68 7.29 11.73 -10.60
CA LEU A 68 6.58 12.71 -11.41
C LEU A 68 6.08 13.90 -10.60
N LEU A 69 5.75 13.69 -9.33
CA LEU A 69 5.19 14.70 -8.42
C LEU A 69 6.01 14.87 -7.13
N PRO A 70 7.33 15.15 -7.21
CA PRO A 70 8.22 15.17 -6.04
C PRO A 70 7.90 16.28 -5.05
N LYS A 71 7.15 17.32 -5.48
CA LYS A 71 6.71 18.43 -4.62
C LYS A 71 5.35 18.18 -3.95
N SER A 72 4.68 17.10 -4.30
CA SER A 72 3.37 16.75 -3.78
C SER A 72 3.49 15.66 -2.73
N ARG A 73 2.61 15.70 -1.72
CA ARG A 73 2.48 14.61 -0.73
C ARG A 73 1.66 13.43 -1.27
N LEU A 74 1.27 13.46 -2.55
CA LEU A 74 0.41 12.44 -3.14
C LEU A 74 1.04 11.04 -3.07
N TYR A 75 2.38 10.94 -3.21
CA TYR A 75 3.08 9.65 -3.09
C TYR A 75 2.85 8.96 -1.73
N GLN A 76 2.66 9.72 -0.63
CA GLN A 76 2.36 9.16 0.69
C GLN A 76 0.94 8.57 0.75
N PHE A 77 -0.04 9.20 0.09
CA PHE A 77 -1.39 8.65 -0.06
C PHE A 77 -1.39 7.40 -0.94
N VAL A 78 -0.62 7.41 -2.03
CA VAL A 78 -0.42 6.22 -2.88
C VAL A 78 0.27 5.10 -2.11
N LEU A 79 1.30 5.41 -1.33
CA LEU A 79 1.97 4.46 -0.44
C LEU A 79 0.97 3.78 0.52
N SER A 80 0.09 4.57 1.12
CA SER A 80 -0.96 4.08 2.01
C SER A 80 -1.90 3.10 1.29
N ALA A 81 -2.36 3.46 0.09
CA ALA A 81 -3.18 2.57 -0.74
C ALA A 81 -2.43 1.29 -1.11
N CYS A 82 -1.13 1.40 -1.46
CA CYS A 82 -0.28 0.25 -1.78
C CYS A 82 -0.20 -0.76 -0.63
N PHE A 83 -0.06 -0.32 0.63
CA PHE A 83 -0.09 -1.23 1.78
C PHE A 83 -1.42 -2.00 1.88
N GLY A 84 -2.54 -1.33 1.64
CA GLY A 84 -3.86 -1.98 1.59
C GLY A 84 -3.98 -3.00 0.45
N ILE A 85 -3.48 -2.65 -0.74
CA ILE A 85 -3.51 -3.55 -1.92
C ILE A 85 -2.60 -4.77 -1.69
N PHE A 86 -1.42 -4.59 -1.09
CA PHE A 86 -0.56 -5.73 -0.73
C PHE A 86 -1.22 -6.65 0.28
N MET A 87 -1.91 -6.13 1.30
CA MET A 87 -2.70 -6.95 2.22
C MET A 87 -3.74 -7.78 1.45
N ALA A 88 -4.53 -7.15 0.57
CA ALA A 88 -5.52 -7.85 -0.23
C ALA A 88 -4.88 -8.92 -1.14
N GLN A 89 -3.71 -8.62 -1.73
CA GLN A 89 -2.92 -9.57 -2.49
C GLN A 89 -2.50 -10.77 -1.64
N PHE A 90 -2.01 -10.56 -0.42
CA PHE A 90 -1.57 -11.65 0.46
C PHE A 90 -2.74 -12.52 0.92
N ILE A 91 -3.89 -11.93 1.24
CA ILE A 91 -5.12 -12.67 1.55
C ILE A 91 -5.48 -13.59 0.38
N TYR A 92 -5.46 -13.07 -0.86
CA TYR A 92 -5.73 -13.86 -2.06
C TYR A 92 -4.70 -14.99 -2.24
N GLN A 93 -3.39 -14.68 -2.16
CA GLN A 93 -2.32 -15.66 -2.34
C GLN A 93 -2.35 -16.78 -1.29
N MET A 94 -2.78 -16.47 -0.08
CA MET A 94 -2.88 -17.41 1.05
C MET A 94 -4.29 -18.01 1.22
N HIS A 95 -5.12 -17.96 0.17
CA HIS A 95 -6.45 -18.56 0.14
C HIS A 95 -7.37 -18.10 1.29
N GLY A 96 -7.35 -16.81 1.61
CA GLY A 96 -8.20 -16.20 2.63
C GLY A 96 -7.69 -16.32 4.06
N LEU A 97 -6.42 -16.69 4.26
CA LEU A 97 -5.83 -16.84 5.59
C LEU A 97 -5.98 -15.53 6.39
N PHE A 98 -6.63 -15.62 7.58
CA PHE A 98 -6.99 -14.47 8.39
C PHE A 98 -5.76 -13.66 8.84
N GLU A 99 -4.66 -14.33 9.13
CA GLU A 99 -3.41 -13.72 9.58
C GLU A 99 -2.85 -12.70 8.59
N MET A 100 -3.19 -12.80 7.31
CA MET A 100 -2.76 -11.83 6.30
C MET A 100 -3.33 -10.43 6.51
N HIS A 101 -4.41 -10.30 7.30
CA HIS A 101 -4.94 -8.98 7.68
C HIS A 101 -3.99 -8.20 8.59
N PHE A 102 -3.07 -8.88 9.30
CA PHE A 102 -2.07 -8.20 10.12
C PHE A 102 -1.15 -7.28 9.30
N PHE A 103 -0.98 -7.54 8.01
CA PHE A 103 -0.23 -6.64 7.13
C PHE A 103 -0.89 -5.26 6.98
N ALA A 104 -2.22 -5.16 7.06
CA ALA A 104 -2.90 -3.86 7.11
C ALA A 104 -2.55 -3.10 8.40
N PHE A 105 -2.51 -3.78 9.54
CA PHE A 105 -2.14 -3.15 10.81
C PHE A 105 -0.67 -2.71 10.83
N ILE A 106 0.24 -3.52 10.28
CA ILE A 106 1.64 -3.14 10.12
C ILE A 106 1.76 -1.90 9.21
N GLY A 107 1.11 -1.91 8.05
CA GLY A 107 1.08 -0.76 7.13
C GLY A 107 0.51 0.49 7.81
N SER A 108 -0.60 0.35 8.54
CA SER A 108 -1.22 1.43 9.30
C SER A 108 -0.28 1.99 10.38
N ALA A 109 0.40 1.13 11.15
CA ALA A 109 1.37 1.54 12.16
C ALA A 109 2.56 2.30 11.54
N LEU A 110 3.06 1.84 10.39
CA LEU A 110 4.12 2.53 9.66
C LEU A 110 3.68 3.93 9.20
N LEU A 111 2.44 4.09 8.75
CA LEU A 111 1.90 5.39 8.32
C LEU A 111 1.77 6.40 9.46
N ILE A 112 1.66 5.96 10.72
CA ILE A 112 1.63 6.85 11.90
C ILE A 112 2.95 7.63 12.02
N THR A 113 4.07 7.08 11.57
CA THR A 113 5.38 7.75 11.61
C THR A 113 5.41 9.07 10.82
N HIS A 114 4.54 9.21 9.81
CA HIS A 114 4.38 10.44 9.03
C HIS A 114 3.61 11.55 9.77
N LYS A 115 3.03 11.25 10.95
CA LYS A 115 2.26 12.21 11.78
C LYS A 115 1.10 12.89 11.05
N ASP A 116 0.51 12.20 10.06
CA ASP A 116 -0.66 12.67 9.31
C ASP A 116 -1.73 11.55 9.28
N TRP A 117 -2.79 11.73 10.08
CA TRP A 117 -3.87 10.76 10.19
C TRP A 117 -4.61 10.51 8.86
N ARG A 118 -4.56 11.48 7.92
CA ARG A 118 -5.21 11.37 6.61
C ARG A 118 -4.64 10.22 5.78
N LEU A 119 -3.41 9.81 6.06
CA LEU A 119 -2.79 8.67 5.42
C LEU A 119 -3.43 7.33 5.82
N GLN A 120 -4.25 7.31 6.88
CA GLN A 120 -5.04 6.12 7.22
C GLN A 120 -6.25 5.93 6.31
N LEU A 121 -6.73 6.99 5.63
CA LEU A 121 -7.93 6.92 4.79
C LEU A 121 -7.77 6.01 3.57
N PRO A 122 -6.68 6.10 2.76
CA PRO A 122 -6.53 5.23 1.60
C PRO A 122 -6.43 3.74 1.98
N ILE A 123 -5.63 3.37 2.97
CA ILE A 123 -5.51 1.98 3.41
C ILE A 123 -6.86 1.45 3.94
N ALA A 124 -7.57 2.22 4.76
CA ALA A 124 -8.88 1.86 5.28
C ALA A 124 -9.90 1.70 4.14
N THR A 125 -9.89 2.62 3.16
CA THR A 125 -10.76 2.53 1.98
C THR A 125 -10.51 1.25 1.19
N VAL A 126 -9.24 0.91 0.94
CA VAL A 126 -8.89 -0.33 0.22
C VAL A 126 -9.39 -1.55 0.99
N VAL A 127 -9.21 -1.59 2.31
CA VAL A 127 -9.71 -2.69 3.17
C VAL A 127 -11.22 -2.83 3.06
N VAL A 128 -11.97 -1.74 3.19
CA VAL A 128 -13.44 -1.75 3.10
C VAL A 128 -13.91 -2.20 1.71
N VAL A 129 -13.32 -1.64 0.64
CA VAL A 129 -13.65 -2.00 -0.74
C VAL A 129 -13.33 -3.47 -1.01
N HIS A 130 -12.16 -3.95 -0.56
CA HIS A 130 -11.78 -5.35 -0.68
C HIS A 130 -12.84 -6.28 -0.04
N HIS A 131 -13.22 -6.03 1.21
CA HIS A 131 -14.21 -6.84 1.90
C HIS A 131 -15.59 -6.77 1.24
N ALA A 132 -16.03 -5.59 0.82
CA ALA A 132 -17.32 -5.43 0.16
C ALA A 132 -17.39 -6.16 -1.19
N VAL A 133 -16.35 -5.99 -2.02
CA VAL A 133 -16.29 -6.61 -3.36
C VAL A 133 -16.14 -8.12 -3.25
N PHE A 134 -15.18 -8.60 -2.47
CA PHE A 134 -14.92 -10.03 -2.36
C PHE A 134 -16.05 -10.76 -1.62
N GLY A 135 -16.64 -10.15 -0.59
CA GLY A 135 -17.83 -10.70 0.07
C GLY A 135 -19.03 -10.80 -0.88
N TYR A 136 -19.24 -9.77 -1.72
CA TYR A 136 -20.29 -9.82 -2.74
C TYR A 136 -20.04 -10.90 -3.80
N LEU A 137 -18.82 -11.02 -4.32
CA LEU A 137 -18.45 -12.05 -5.29
C LEU A 137 -18.60 -13.46 -4.72
N GLN A 138 -18.17 -13.66 -3.47
CA GLN A 138 -18.39 -14.93 -2.76
C GLN A 138 -19.87 -15.26 -2.60
N TYR A 139 -20.69 -14.27 -2.18
CA TYR A 139 -22.15 -14.45 -2.09
C TYR A 139 -22.78 -14.86 -3.44
N LYS A 140 -22.23 -14.37 -4.55
CA LYS A 140 -22.67 -14.74 -5.90
C LYS A 140 -22.10 -16.07 -6.41
N GLY A 141 -21.21 -16.72 -5.67
CA GLY A 141 -20.52 -17.94 -6.10
C GLY A 141 -19.61 -17.71 -7.31
N ILE A 142 -19.08 -16.50 -7.50
CA ILE A 142 -18.23 -16.14 -8.64
C ILE A 142 -16.77 -16.29 -8.24
N GLY A 143 -16.09 -17.23 -8.90
CA GLY A 143 -14.64 -17.40 -8.82
C GLY A 143 -14.14 -18.11 -7.57
N GLU A 144 -12.84 -18.33 -7.54
CA GLU A 144 -12.11 -18.85 -6.37
C GLU A 144 -11.84 -17.71 -5.39
N ILE A 145 -12.88 -17.27 -4.68
CA ILE A 145 -12.76 -16.19 -3.71
C ILE A 145 -12.74 -16.83 -2.34
N TYR A 146 -11.59 -16.69 -1.71
CA TYR A 146 -11.32 -17.29 -0.42
C TYR A 146 -11.70 -16.32 0.71
N PHE A 147 -12.94 -16.40 1.18
CA PHE A 147 -13.26 -16.04 2.55
C PHE A 147 -13.36 -17.33 3.36
N THR A 148 -12.92 -17.30 4.61
CA THR A 148 -13.05 -18.42 5.54
C THR A 148 -14.47 -18.96 5.45
N GLN A 149 -14.62 -20.22 5.05
CA GLN A 149 -15.90 -20.88 5.12
C GLN A 149 -16.32 -20.93 6.60
N VAL A 150 -17.58 -20.63 6.84
CA VAL A 150 -18.18 -20.62 8.18
C VAL A 150 -18.11 -22.02 8.87
N ASP A 151 -17.74 -23.04 8.11
CA ASP A 151 -17.66 -24.45 8.54
C ASP A 151 -16.44 -24.78 9.42
N TYR A 152 -15.57 -23.79 9.73
CA TYR A 152 -14.43 -23.96 10.64
C TYR A 152 -14.58 -23.22 11.98
N MET A 153 -15.80 -22.84 12.35
CA MET A 153 -16.11 -22.35 13.70
C MET A 153 -16.83 -23.40 14.52
#